data_b0f1bb3466518510bfd8e65d494c3039
#
_entry.id   b0f1bb3466518510bfd8e65d494c3039
#
_cell.length_a   1.000
_cell.length_b   1.000
_cell.length_c   1.000
_cell.angle_alpha   90.00
_cell.angle_beta   90.00
_cell.angle_gamma   90.00
#
_symmetry.space_group_name_H-M   'P 1'
#
loop_
_entity.id
_entity.type
_entity.pdbx_description
1 polymer ?
#
loop_
_entity_poly.entity_id
_entity_poly.type
_entity_poly.pdbx_seq_one_letter_code
_entity_poly.pdbx_strand_id
1 'polypeptide(L)'
;MFFYGKSLFIMIHYHGTPLTPKENLYKMAGKHFCVSFADPRDANVCLQIGQSVMWDNGAFTTFTQGKKFNINSFYEWLENKLAHPHWAVIPDVIGGSEKENLENLESWKYPKELGAPVWHLNLSLDYLGHLCNSFPKVCFGSSGEYWEVGNLKWEQRVDEAFNFLHKKFKCVPWIHMLRGLAMSGKRWTFASADSVNVARNYKSSNRCPEKMAREIDAIQCPVKWKINKNEQLSLC
;
A
#
# COMPACT_ATOMS: atom_id res chain seq x y z
N MET A 1 19.78 3.18 -14.96
CA MET A 1 20.60 2.92 -13.76
C MET A 1 20.27 4.03 -12.77
N PHE A 2 19.33 3.83 -11.86
CA PHE A 2 18.92 4.86 -10.90
C PHE A 2 19.84 4.79 -9.69
N PHE A 3 20.60 5.85 -9.45
CA PHE A 3 21.41 6.01 -8.25
C PHE A 3 20.48 6.31 -7.06
N TYR A 4 20.22 5.30 -6.23
CA TYR A 4 19.69 5.54 -4.89
C TYR A 4 20.85 6.04 -4.01
N GLY A 5 20.96 7.36 -3.90
CA GLY A 5 21.75 7.96 -2.83
C GLY A 5 21.28 7.42 -1.47
N LYS A 6 22.13 7.49 -0.43
CA LYS A 6 21.83 7.09 0.95
C LYS A 6 20.70 7.98 1.54
N SER A 7 19.49 7.86 1.03
CA SER A 7 18.29 8.40 1.65
C SER A 7 17.96 7.47 2.82
N LEU A 8 17.89 8.00 4.02
CA LEU A 8 17.21 7.34 5.13
C LEU A 8 15.76 7.18 4.67
N PHE A 9 15.38 5.97 4.25
CA PHE A 9 13.99 5.68 3.91
C PHE A 9 13.18 5.71 5.21
N ILE A 10 12.49 6.82 5.42
CA ILE A 10 11.46 6.93 6.46
C ILE A 10 10.23 6.24 5.90
N MET A 11 9.68 5.27 6.64
CA MET A 11 8.42 4.63 6.28
C MET A 11 7.30 5.68 6.26
N ILE A 12 6.49 5.68 5.20
CA ILE A 12 5.36 6.60 5.05
C ILE A 12 4.07 5.89 5.47
N HIS A 13 3.30 6.52 6.38
CA HIS A 13 1.96 6.06 6.72
C HIS A 13 0.91 6.92 6.00
N TYR A 14 0.10 6.27 5.18
CA TYR A 14 -1.04 6.89 4.50
C TYR A 14 -2.29 6.74 5.37
N HIS A 15 -2.79 7.87 5.89
CA HIS A 15 -3.97 7.90 6.76
C HIS A 15 -5.23 7.85 5.92
N GLY A 16 -6.02 6.80 6.11
CA GLY A 16 -7.26 6.57 5.37
C GLY A 16 -8.37 7.54 5.76
N THR A 17 -9.13 7.95 4.76
CA THR A 17 -10.31 8.81 4.87
C THR A 17 -11.59 8.03 4.55
N PRO A 18 -12.81 8.57 4.83
CA PRO A 18 -13.10 9.92 5.30
C PRO A 18 -12.92 10.11 6.81
N LEU A 19 -12.65 11.35 7.21
CA LEU A 19 -12.61 11.79 8.59
C LEU A 19 -13.78 12.74 8.88
N THR A 20 -14.64 12.39 9.83
CA THR A 20 -15.86 13.14 10.15
C THR A 20 -15.93 13.49 11.63
N PRO A 21 -16.12 14.77 12.04
CA PRO A 21 -16.35 15.93 11.19
C PRO A 21 -15.09 16.42 10.45
N LYS A 22 -15.30 17.19 9.38
CA LYS A 22 -14.25 17.61 8.43
C LYS A 22 -13.16 18.48 9.05
N GLU A 23 -13.47 19.21 10.11
CA GLU A 23 -12.53 20.01 10.90
C GLU A 23 -11.38 19.15 11.46
N ASN A 24 -11.63 17.88 11.75
CA ASN A 24 -10.61 16.96 12.21
C ASN A 24 -9.65 16.53 11.09
N LEU A 25 -10.10 16.51 9.85
CA LEU A 25 -9.22 16.28 8.70
C LEU A 25 -8.23 17.45 8.52
N TYR A 26 -8.68 18.69 8.66
CA TYR A 26 -7.79 19.85 8.58
C TYR A 26 -6.71 19.87 9.67
N LYS A 27 -6.95 19.29 10.85
CA LYS A 27 -5.93 19.12 11.90
C LYS A 27 -4.80 18.18 11.48
N MET A 28 -5.02 17.37 10.44
CA MET A 28 -4.02 16.46 9.88
C MET A 28 -3.24 17.06 8.70
N ALA A 29 -3.27 18.39 8.51
CA ALA A 29 -2.51 19.06 7.46
C ALA A 29 -1.01 18.67 7.52
N GLY A 30 -0.39 18.48 6.35
CA GLY A 30 0.98 18.01 6.23
C GLY A 30 1.19 16.49 6.40
N LYS A 31 0.11 15.70 6.53
CA LYS A 31 0.18 14.24 6.56
C LYS A 31 0.03 13.64 5.16
N HIS A 32 0.29 12.33 5.04
CA HIS A 32 0.01 11.56 3.84
C HIS A 32 -1.35 10.90 3.96
N PHE A 33 -2.16 10.95 2.90
CA PHE A 33 -3.52 10.45 2.93
C PHE A 33 -3.75 9.29 1.97
N CYS A 34 -4.58 8.33 2.38
CA CYS A 34 -5.16 7.32 1.52
C CYS A 34 -6.63 7.67 1.29
N VAL A 35 -7.00 7.90 0.02
CA VAL A 35 -8.38 8.21 -0.38
C VAL A 35 -8.87 7.12 -1.31
N SER A 36 -9.92 6.42 -0.91
CA SER A 36 -10.48 5.35 -1.73
C SER A 36 -11.48 5.89 -2.75
N PHE A 37 -11.43 5.35 -3.98
CA PHE A 37 -12.45 5.59 -5.01
C PHE A 37 -13.85 5.17 -4.56
N ALA A 38 -13.94 4.17 -3.67
CA ALA A 38 -15.23 3.75 -3.11
C ALA A 38 -15.87 4.81 -2.18
N ASP A 39 -15.08 5.73 -1.62
CA ASP A 39 -15.57 6.87 -0.83
C ASP A 39 -14.66 8.09 -0.98
N PRO A 40 -14.81 8.87 -2.07
CA PRO A 40 -13.89 9.94 -2.44
C PRO A 40 -14.19 11.29 -1.79
N ARG A 41 -15.08 11.36 -0.79
CA ARG A 41 -15.61 12.64 -0.20
C ARG A 41 -14.54 13.64 0.21
N ASP A 42 -13.38 13.17 0.66
CA ASP A 42 -12.31 14.02 1.18
C ASP A 42 -11.20 14.29 0.17
N ALA A 43 -11.31 13.82 -1.07
CA ALA A 43 -10.25 13.89 -2.08
C ALA A 43 -9.69 15.31 -2.27
N ASN A 44 -10.55 16.30 -2.46
CA ASN A 44 -10.12 17.68 -2.69
C ASN A 44 -9.44 18.30 -1.47
N VAL A 45 -9.91 17.97 -0.26
CA VAL A 45 -9.27 18.45 0.97
C VAL A 45 -7.89 17.80 1.12
N CYS A 46 -7.79 16.50 0.92
CA CYS A 46 -6.51 15.79 1.01
C CYS A 46 -5.47 16.30 0.00
N LEU A 47 -5.90 16.69 -1.21
CA LEU A 47 -5.02 17.37 -2.18
C LEU A 47 -4.49 18.71 -1.69
N GLN A 48 -5.33 19.49 -1.00
CA GLN A 48 -4.95 20.82 -0.52
C GLN A 48 -4.02 20.78 0.68
N ILE A 49 -4.25 19.85 1.62
CA ILE A 49 -3.55 19.86 2.92
C ILE A 49 -2.49 18.77 3.07
N GLY A 50 -2.49 17.75 2.19
CA GLY A 50 -1.60 16.59 2.29
C GLY A 50 -0.22 16.80 1.67
N GLN A 51 0.80 16.14 2.21
CA GLN A 51 2.11 16.04 1.55
C GLN A 51 2.04 15.17 0.31
N SER A 52 1.30 14.07 0.36
CA SER A 52 0.94 13.25 -0.80
C SER A 52 -0.35 12.51 -0.55
N VAL A 53 -0.98 12.09 -1.64
CA VAL A 53 -2.18 11.26 -1.60
C VAL A 53 -1.91 9.97 -2.36
N MET A 54 -2.23 8.85 -1.73
CA MET A 54 -2.39 7.54 -2.33
C MET A 54 -3.86 7.38 -2.72
N TRP A 55 -4.10 7.23 -4.02
CA TRP A 55 -5.43 6.97 -4.56
C TRP A 55 -5.69 5.47 -4.58
N ASP A 56 -6.46 4.99 -3.60
CA ASP A 56 -6.85 3.58 -3.55
C ASP A 56 -7.98 3.32 -4.55
N ASN A 57 -7.84 2.26 -5.34
CA ASN A 57 -8.81 1.90 -6.38
C ASN A 57 -10.17 1.44 -5.84
N GLY A 58 -10.26 1.10 -4.54
CA GLY A 58 -11.50 0.64 -3.92
C GLY A 58 -11.92 -0.79 -4.30
N ALA A 59 -11.05 -1.56 -4.97
CA ALA A 59 -11.35 -2.91 -5.42
C ALA A 59 -11.79 -3.82 -4.26
N PHE A 60 -11.15 -3.70 -3.09
CA PHE A 60 -11.53 -4.51 -1.92
C PHE A 60 -12.96 -4.21 -1.44
N THR A 61 -13.35 -2.94 -1.38
CA THR A 61 -14.72 -2.56 -0.98
C THR A 61 -15.74 -3.07 -1.99
N THR A 62 -15.43 -2.92 -3.28
CA THR A 62 -16.29 -3.38 -4.37
C THR A 62 -16.45 -4.91 -4.33
N PHE A 63 -15.35 -5.64 -4.13
CA PHE A 63 -15.33 -7.09 -4.00
C PHE A 63 -16.17 -7.59 -2.81
N THR A 64 -15.98 -7.00 -1.62
CA THR A 64 -16.72 -7.39 -0.41
C THR A 64 -18.21 -7.08 -0.49
N GLN A 65 -18.61 -6.12 -1.32
CA GLN A 65 -20.01 -5.78 -1.58
C GLN A 65 -20.62 -6.59 -2.74
N GLY A 66 -19.86 -7.49 -3.38
CA GLY A 66 -20.30 -8.25 -4.54
C GLY A 66 -20.61 -7.38 -5.77
N LYS A 67 -20.03 -6.18 -5.84
CA LYS A 67 -20.22 -5.24 -6.95
C LYS A 67 -19.13 -5.42 -8.01
N LYS A 68 -19.47 -5.11 -9.26
CA LYS A 68 -18.51 -5.08 -10.35
C LYS A 68 -17.70 -3.78 -10.30
N PHE A 69 -16.37 -3.89 -10.35
CA PHE A 69 -15.48 -2.73 -10.44
C PHE A 69 -15.56 -2.09 -11.83
N ASN A 70 -15.67 -0.75 -11.88
CA ASN A 70 -15.68 0.01 -13.13
C ASN A 70 -14.35 0.75 -13.31
N ILE A 71 -13.47 0.19 -14.10
CA ILE A 71 -12.13 0.72 -14.36
C ILE A 71 -12.14 2.08 -15.06
N ASN A 72 -13.09 2.30 -15.98
CA ASN A 72 -13.19 3.57 -16.70
C ASN A 72 -13.57 4.71 -15.77
N SER A 73 -14.58 4.50 -14.91
CA SER A 73 -14.95 5.50 -13.92
C SER A 73 -13.83 5.80 -12.91
N PHE A 74 -13.00 4.79 -12.58
CA PHE A 74 -11.82 5.03 -11.76
C PHE A 74 -10.79 5.91 -12.48
N TYR A 75 -10.51 5.67 -13.76
CA TYR A 75 -9.59 6.49 -14.54
C TYR A 75 -10.11 7.92 -14.75
N GLU A 76 -11.40 8.09 -15.02
CA GLU A 76 -12.04 9.42 -15.09
C GLU A 76 -11.89 10.16 -13.74
N TRP A 77 -12.09 9.47 -12.63
CA TRP A 77 -11.93 10.06 -11.30
C TRP A 77 -10.48 10.48 -11.02
N LEU A 78 -9.49 9.75 -11.53
CA LEU A 78 -8.07 10.10 -11.38
C LEU A 78 -7.63 11.30 -12.21
N GLU A 79 -8.37 11.65 -13.27
CA GLU A 79 -8.03 12.80 -14.10
C GLU A 79 -7.86 14.06 -13.25
N ASN A 80 -6.80 14.81 -13.51
CA ASN A 80 -6.41 16.03 -12.79
C ASN A 80 -6.03 15.84 -11.30
N LYS A 81 -5.93 14.60 -10.80
CA LYS A 81 -5.53 14.29 -9.43
C LYS A 81 -4.19 13.56 -9.36
N LEU A 82 -3.83 12.87 -10.44
CA LEU A 82 -2.67 12.00 -10.49
C LEU A 82 -1.45 12.74 -11.05
N ALA A 83 -0.66 13.30 -10.16
CA ALA A 83 0.61 13.94 -10.45
C ALA A 83 1.55 13.78 -9.25
N HIS A 84 2.86 13.80 -9.46
CA HIS A 84 3.83 13.77 -8.35
C HIS A 84 3.55 14.90 -7.33
N PRO A 85 3.55 14.63 -6.02
CA PRO A 85 3.98 13.40 -5.32
C PRO A 85 2.86 12.36 -5.07
N HIS A 86 1.68 12.52 -5.68
CA HIS A 86 0.56 11.59 -5.55
C HIS A 86 0.77 10.36 -6.43
N TRP A 87 0.16 9.24 -6.05
CA TRP A 87 0.21 7.99 -6.81
C TRP A 87 -1.07 7.17 -6.59
N ALA A 88 -1.35 6.22 -7.46
CA ALA A 88 -2.54 5.40 -7.38
C ALA A 88 -2.21 3.90 -7.30
N VAL A 89 -3.04 3.16 -6.58
CA VAL A 89 -3.09 1.70 -6.69
C VAL A 89 -3.71 1.35 -8.03
N ILE A 90 -2.97 0.64 -8.87
CA ILE A 90 -3.47 0.19 -10.18
C ILE A 90 -4.60 -0.82 -9.96
N PRO A 91 -5.70 -0.76 -10.73
CA PRO A 91 -6.79 -1.71 -10.59
C PRO A 91 -6.33 -3.16 -10.63
N ASP A 92 -6.75 -3.94 -9.64
CA ASP A 92 -6.40 -5.35 -9.45
C ASP A 92 -7.64 -6.24 -9.37
N VAL A 93 -7.45 -7.54 -9.59
CA VAL A 93 -8.49 -8.55 -9.46
C VAL A 93 -8.23 -9.37 -8.20
N ILE A 94 -8.99 -9.08 -7.14
CA ILE A 94 -8.89 -9.81 -5.88
C ILE A 94 -9.34 -11.26 -6.07
N GLY A 95 -8.45 -12.21 -5.73
CA GLY A 95 -8.69 -13.63 -5.97
C GLY A 95 -8.54 -14.07 -7.42
N GLY A 96 -8.18 -13.14 -8.32
CA GLY A 96 -7.88 -13.43 -9.72
C GLY A 96 -6.52 -14.06 -9.94
N SER A 97 -6.32 -14.57 -11.14
CA SER A 97 -5.05 -15.12 -11.64
C SER A 97 -4.03 -14.03 -11.97
N GLU A 98 -2.78 -14.42 -12.16
CA GLU A 98 -1.74 -13.51 -12.66
C GLU A 98 -2.09 -12.92 -14.03
N LYS A 99 -2.70 -13.73 -14.90
CA LYS A 99 -3.14 -13.29 -16.22
C LYS A 99 -4.17 -12.17 -16.14
N GLU A 100 -5.20 -12.32 -15.32
CA GLU A 100 -6.24 -11.30 -15.14
C GLU A 100 -5.67 -10.00 -14.56
N ASN A 101 -4.72 -10.11 -13.62
CA ASN A 101 -4.03 -8.95 -13.07
C ASN A 101 -3.11 -8.27 -14.10
N LEU A 102 -2.44 -9.04 -14.98
CA LEU A 102 -1.64 -8.49 -16.08
C LEU A 102 -2.50 -7.74 -17.10
N GLU A 103 -3.66 -8.26 -17.47
CA GLU A 103 -4.60 -7.59 -18.39
C GLU A 103 -5.03 -6.22 -17.84
N ASN A 104 -5.33 -6.14 -16.52
CA ASN A 104 -5.61 -4.85 -15.87
C ASN A 104 -4.39 -3.92 -15.87
N LEU A 105 -3.20 -4.48 -15.66
CA LEU A 105 -1.96 -3.71 -15.67
C LEU A 105 -1.65 -3.10 -17.03
N GLU A 106 -1.93 -3.82 -18.13
CA GLU A 106 -1.81 -3.32 -19.49
C GLU A 106 -2.75 -2.14 -19.78
N SER A 107 -3.87 -2.05 -19.09
CA SER A 107 -4.82 -0.94 -19.18
C SER A 107 -4.33 0.35 -18.51
N TRP A 108 -3.22 0.31 -17.74
CA TRP A 108 -2.68 1.46 -17.05
C TRP A 108 -2.10 2.49 -18.01
N LYS A 109 -2.79 3.62 -18.19
CA LYS A 109 -2.46 4.65 -19.19
C LYS A 109 -1.57 5.80 -18.67
N TYR A 110 -1.23 5.79 -17.39
CA TYR A 110 -0.40 6.83 -16.78
C TYR A 110 1.07 6.41 -16.65
N PRO A 111 2.01 7.35 -16.38
CA PRO A 111 3.38 6.99 -16.08
C PRO A 111 3.49 5.96 -14.95
N LYS A 112 4.44 5.03 -15.08
CA LYS A 112 4.64 3.93 -14.10
C LYS A 112 5.01 4.44 -12.71
N GLU A 113 5.63 5.62 -12.63
CA GLU A 113 6.02 6.29 -11.40
C GLU A 113 4.82 6.74 -10.56
N LEU A 114 3.67 6.94 -11.22
CA LEU A 114 2.42 7.37 -10.61
C LEU A 114 1.49 6.19 -10.28
N GLY A 115 1.88 4.96 -10.59
CA GLY A 115 1.10 3.76 -10.33
C GLY A 115 1.85 2.75 -9.46
N ALA A 116 1.11 1.98 -8.68
CA ALA A 116 1.63 0.83 -7.94
C ALA A 116 0.70 -0.39 -8.18
N PRO A 117 1.17 -1.43 -8.89
CA PRO A 117 0.40 -2.66 -9.05
C PRO A 117 0.32 -3.43 -7.73
N VAL A 118 -0.69 -4.29 -7.60
CA VAL A 118 -0.88 -5.14 -6.42
C VAL A 118 -0.35 -6.54 -6.70
N TRP A 119 0.58 -6.99 -5.88
CA TRP A 119 0.92 -8.41 -5.75
C TRP A 119 0.11 -9.02 -4.60
N HIS A 120 -0.82 -9.90 -4.93
CA HIS A 120 -1.54 -10.69 -3.93
C HIS A 120 -0.67 -11.84 -3.44
N LEU A 121 -0.64 -12.06 -2.13
CA LEU A 121 0.27 -13.02 -1.50
C LEU A 121 0.10 -14.48 -2.00
N ASN A 122 -1.04 -14.82 -2.57
CA ASN A 122 -1.30 -16.14 -3.18
C ASN A 122 -0.71 -16.31 -4.59
N LEU A 123 -0.23 -15.22 -5.23
CA LEU A 123 0.38 -15.27 -6.56
C LEU A 123 1.88 -15.64 -6.47
N SER A 124 2.49 -16.01 -7.60
CA SER A 124 3.87 -16.49 -7.62
C SER A 124 4.89 -15.38 -7.24
N LEU A 125 6.07 -15.80 -6.77
CA LEU A 125 7.19 -14.88 -6.55
C LEU A 125 7.79 -14.37 -7.87
N ASP A 126 7.69 -15.15 -8.95
CA ASP A 126 8.12 -14.71 -10.27
C ASP A 126 7.28 -13.54 -10.77
N TYR A 127 5.96 -13.57 -10.53
CA TYR A 127 5.09 -12.45 -10.81
C TYR A 127 5.45 -11.22 -9.96
N LEU A 128 5.72 -11.39 -8.66
CA LEU A 128 6.24 -10.31 -7.82
C LEU A 128 7.52 -9.71 -8.42
N GLY A 129 8.44 -10.57 -8.85
CA GLY A 129 9.68 -10.14 -9.48
C GLY A 129 9.45 -9.38 -10.78
N HIS A 130 8.47 -9.78 -11.59
CA HIS A 130 8.05 -9.06 -12.80
C HIS A 130 7.52 -7.66 -12.48
N LEU A 131 6.63 -7.53 -11.49
CA LEU A 131 6.09 -6.24 -11.05
C LEU A 131 7.19 -5.30 -10.57
N CYS A 132 8.10 -5.79 -9.72
CA CYS A 132 9.21 -5.00 -9.18
C CYS A 132 10.26 -4.58 -10.24
N ASN A 133 10.39 -5.31 -11.34
CA ASN A 133 11.19 -4.89 -12.49
C ASN A 133 10.50 -3.80 -13.31
N SER A 134 9.18 -3.82 -13.36
CA SER A 134 8.38 -2.97 -14.25
C SER A 134 7.95 -1.66 -13.61
N PHE A 135 7.80 -1.63 -12.27
CA PHE A 135 7.30 -0.48 -11.51
C PHE A 135 8.21 -0.12 -10.34
N PRO A 136 8.37 1.18 -10.03
CA PRO A 136 9.19 1.61 -8.91
C PRO A 136 8.54 1.35 -7.54
N LYS A 137 7.22 1.11 -7.50
CA LYS A 137 6.43 0.80 -6.31
C LYS A 137 5.55 -0.41 -6.57
N VAL A 138 5.42 -1.30 -5.58
CA VAL A 138 4.50 -2.45 -5.63
C VAL A 138 3.75 -2.52 -4.31
N CYS A 139 2.45 -2.78 -4.37
CA CYS A 139 1.61 -3.02 -3.20
C CYS A 139 1.56 -4.51 -2.87
N PHE A 140 1.64 -4.87 -1.58
CA PHE A 140 1.32 -6.20 -1.09
C PHE A 140 -0.15 -6.24 -0.67
N GLY A 141 -0.91 -7.14 -1.29
CA GLY A 141 -2.33 -7.37 -1.02
C GLY A 141 -2.54 -8.69 -0.27
N SER A 142 -3.29 -8.64 0.83
CA SER A 142 -3.65 -9.80 1.64
C SER A 142 -5.05 -10.27 1.27
N SER A 143 -5.13 -11.43 0.60
CA SER A 143 -6.39 -12.02 0.13
C SER A 143 -6.33 -13.56 0.21
N GLY A 144 -7.45 -14.22 -0.02
CA GLY A 144 -7.54 -15.68 0.00
C GLY A 144 -7.07 -16.26 1.33
N GLU A 145 -6.19 -17.23 1.27
CA GLU A 145 -5.61 -17.89 2.44
C GLU A 145 -4.69 -17.01 3.30
N TYR A 146 -4.28 -15.83 2.79
CA TYR A 146 -3.45 -14.82 3.46
C TYR A 146 -4.24 -13.57 3.88
N TRP A 147 -5.57 -13.67 3.99
CA TRP A 147 -6.42 -12.50 4.31
C TRP A 147 -6.15 -11.91 5.70
N GLU A 148 -5.70 -12.75 6.65
CA GLU A 148 -5.44 -12.37 8.04
C GLU A 148 -3.99 -11.90 8.18
N VAL A 149 -3.82 -10.59 8.10
CA VAL A 149 -2.51 -9.93 8.21
C VAL A 149 -1.87 -10.20 9.56
N GLY A 150 -0.64 -10.74 9.56
CA GLY A 150 0.16 -10.96 10.77
C GLY A 150 -0.06 -12.32 11.44
N ASN A 151 -0.89 -13.23 10.88
CA ASN A 151 -0.87 -14.61 11.32
C ASN A 151 0.41 -15.34 10.81
N LEU A 152 0.73 -16.49 11.37
CA LEU A 152 1.97 -17.23 11.05
C LEU A 152 2.12 -17.52 9.55
N LYS A 153 1.03 -17.92 8.88
CA LYS A 153 1.05 -18.23 7.44
C LYS A 153 1.35 -16.99 6.61
N TRP A 154 0.72 -15.87 6.94
CA TRP A 154 0.98 -14.59 6.31
C TRP A 154 2.43 -14.14 6.54
N GLU A 155 2.93 -14.26 7.77
CA GLU A 155 4.30 -13.89 8.11
C GLU A 155 5.34 -14.70 7.34
N GLN A 156 5.17 -16.02 7.25
CA GLN A 156 6.02 -16.91 6.48
C GLN A 156 6.06 -16.52 5.00
N ARG A 157 4.88 -16.26 4.42
CA ARG A 157 4.78 -15.87 3.00
C ARG A 157 5.44 -14.53 2.72
N VAL A 158 5.30 -13.57 3.61
CA VAL A 158 5.97 -12.27 3.48
C VAL A 158 7.48 -12.41 3.66
N ASP A 159 7.95 -13.27 4.57
CA ASP A 159 9.38 -13.59 4.71
C ASP A 159 9.95 -14.17 3.40
N GLU A 160 9.26 -15.15 2.76
CA GLU A 160 9.62 -15.68 1.45
C GLU A 160 9.74 -14.58 0.39
N ALA A 161 8.73 -13.68 0.33
CA ALA A 161 8.73 -12.58 -0.62
C ALA A 161 9.91 -11.64 -0.41
N PHE A 162 10.19 -11.22 0.83
CA PHE A 162 11.33 -10.36 1.12
C PHE A 162 12.68 -11.03 0.90
N ASN A 163 12.80 -12.33 1.20
CA ASN A 163 13.99 -13.12 0.88
C ASN A 163 14.22 -13.19 -0.64
N PHE A 164 13.16 -13.46 -1.41
CA PHE A 164 13.21 -13.48 -2.87
C PHE A 164 13.64 -12.12 -3.45
N LEU A 165 12.99 -11.03 -3.01
CA LEU A 165 13.30 -9.67 -3.46
C LEU A 165 14.75 -9.29 -3.13
N HIS A 166 15.22 -9.61 -1.92
CA HIS A 166 16.59 -9.32 -1.51
C HIS A 166 17.63 -10.07 -2.35
N LYS A 167 17.37 -11.35 -2.66
CA LYS A 167 18.24 -12.16 -3.53
C LYS A 167 18.27 -11.63 -4.97
N LYS A 168 17.09 -11.27 -5.52
CA LYS A 168 16.94 -10.85 -6.91
C LYS A 168 17.45 -9.44 -7.18
N PHE A 169 17.22 -8.49 -6.27
CA PHE A 169 17.48 -7.06 -6.47
C PHE A 169 18.65 -6.51 -5.62
N LYS A 170 19.34 -7.34 -4.83
CA LYS A 170 20.36 -6.95 -3.84
C LYS A 170 19.88 -5.99 -2.75
N CYS A 171 18.75 -5.35 -2.95
CA CYS A 171 18.02 -4.53 -1.99
C CYS A 171 16.51 -4.72 -2.24
N VAL A 172 15.71 -4.52 -1.21
CA VAL A 172 14.27 -4.60 -1.34
C VAL A 172 13.75 -3.34 -2.06
N PRO A 173 12.95 -3.48 -3.15
CA PRO A 173 12.30 -2.34 -3.81
C PRO A 173 11.31 -1.62 -2.87
N TRP A 174 10.72 -0.50 -3.32
CA TRP A 174 9.65 0.15 -2.58
C TRP A 174 8.42 -0.76 -2.52
N ILE A 175 8.13 -1.30 -1.32
CA ILE A 175 6.94 -2.11 -1.07
C ILE A 175 5.99 -1.35 -0.16
N HIS A 176 4.75 -1.19 -0.63
CA HIS A 176 3.63 -0.66 0.15
C HIS A 176 2.80 -1.83 0.71
N MET A 177 2.53 -1.81 2.02
CA MET A 177 1.66 -2.83 2.64
C MET A 177 0.24 -2.28 2.75
N LEU A 178 -0.67 -2.78 1.93
CA LEU A 178 -2.09 -2.44 1.99
C LEU A 178 -2.68 -2.87 3.34
N ARG A 179 -3.37 -1.96 4.03
CA ARG A 179 -3.96 -2.17 5.37
C ARG A 179 -2.93 -2.60 6.43
N GLY A 180 -1.68 -2.19 6.25
CA GLY A 180 -0.51 -2.76 6.93
C GLY A 180 -0.10 -2.11 8.24
N LEU A 181 -0.91 -1.26 8.88
CA LEU A 181 -0.50 -0.55 10.10
C LEU A 181 0.01 -1.50 11.20
N ALA A 182 -0.63 -2.64 11.39
CA ALA A 182 -0.24 -3.61 12.42
C ALA A 182 1.17 -4.20 12.20
N MET A 183 1.69 -4.10 10.97
CA MET A 183 3.01 -4.59 10.59
C MET A 183 4.08 -3.50 10.63
N SER A 184 3.69 -2.26 10.85
CA SER A 184 4.63 -1.14 11.03
C SER A 184 5.51 -1.36 12.26
N GLY A 185 6.81 -1.11 12.14
CA GLY A 185 7.79 -1.33 13.20
C GLY A 185 8.18 -2.79 13.43
N LYS A 186 7.63 -3.73 12.67
CA LYS A 186 8.04 -5.14 12.71
C LYS A 186 9.31 -5.36 11.89
N ARG A 187 9.66 -6.64 11.61
CA ARG A 187 10.92 -7.02 10.96
C ARG A 187 11.03 -6.69 9.47
N TRP A 188 9.90 -6.48 8.78
CA TRP A 188 9.88 -6.25 7.33
C TRP A 188 10.22 -4.81 6.96
N THR A 189 10.86 -4.65 5.80
CA THR A 189 11.30 -3.35 5.27
C THR A 189 10.24 -2.71 4.38
N PHE A 190 9.00 -2.61 4.88
CA PHE A 190 7.97 -1.87 4.16
C PHE A 190 8.33 -0.39 4.07
N ALA A 191 8.27 0.15 2.86
CA ALA A 191 8.53 1.57 2.61
C ALA A 191 7.32 2.45 2.95
N SER A 192 6.13 1.87 2.91
CA SER A 192 4.89 2.55 3.29
C SER A 192 3.78 1.57 3.66
N ALA A 193 2.79 2.04 4.39
CA ALA A 193 1.54 1.33 4.67
C ALA A 193 0.38 2.32 4.77
N ASP A 194 -0.84 1.82 4.60
CA ASP A 194 -2.06 2.58 4.82
C ASP A 194 -2.90 2.02 5.97
N SER A 195 -3.75 2.85 6.53
CA SER A 195 -4.73 2.44 7.53
C SER A 195 -5.81 3.49 7.75
N VAL A 196 -7.03 3.03 7.98
CA VAL A 196 -8.15 3.84 8.48
C VAL A 196 -8.18 3.97 10.01
N ASN A 197 -7.09 3.61 10.71
CA ASN A 197 -7.04 3.56 12.18
C ASN A 197 -7.44 4.89 12.82
N VAL A 198 -6.87 6.02 12.36
CA VAL A 198 -7.19 7.35 12.88
C VAL A 198 -8.67 7.64 12.67
N ALA A 199 -9.18 7.48 11.46
CA ALA A 199 -10.56 7.79 11.10
C ALA A 199 -11.59 6.98 11.91
N ARG A 200 -11.27 5.72 12.23
CA ARG A 200 -12.16 4.83 13.00
C ARG A 200 -12.11 5.05 14.50
N ASN A 201 -10.94 5.36 15.05
CA ASN A 201 -10.71 5.22 16.49
C ASN A 201 -10.57 6.54 17.25
N TYR A 202 -10.33 7.68 16.61
CA TYR A 202 -10.09 8.94 17.32
C TYR A 202 -11.25 9.35 18.24
N LYS A 203 -12.50 9.10 17.82
CA LYS A 203 -13.69 9.40 18.63
C LYS A 203 -13.80 8.50 19.86
N SER A 204 -13.60 7.19 19.66
CA SER A 204 -13.70 6.19 20.73
C SER A 204 -12.62 6.35 21.78
N SER A 205 -11.42 6.79 21.38
CA SER A 205 -10.28 6.98 22.25
C SER A 205 -10.24 8.36 22.90
N ASN A 206 -11.19 9.25 22.60
CA ASN A 206 -11.17 10.68 22.98
C ASN A 206 -9.81 11.35 22.68
N ARG A 207 -9.20 10.99 21.55
CA ARG A 207 -7.86 11.42 21.15
C ARG A 207 -7.94 12.38 19.96
N CYS A 208 -7.02 13.34 19.92
CA CYS A 208 -6.87 14.22 18.78
C CYS A 208 -6.34 13.43 17.56
N PRO A 209 -6.98 13.51 16.37
CA PRO A 209 -6.54 12.82 15.16
C PRO A 209 -5.09 13.12 14.78
N GLU A 210 -4.66 14.38 14.89
CA GLU A 210 -3.28 14.80 14.63
C GLU A 210 -2.28 14.08 15.55
N LYS A 211 -2.60 13.98 16.85
CA LYS A 211 -1.74 13.28 17.81
C LYS A 211 -1.63 11.80 17.48
N MET A 212 -2.76 11.15 17.16
CA MET A 212 -2.76 9.75 16.72
C MET A 212 -1.94 9.54 15.45
N ALA A 213 -2.12 10.40 14.45
CA ALA A 213 -1.36 10.33 13.20
C ALA A 213 0.15 10.49 13.47
N ARG A 214 0.56 11.44 14.31
CA ARG A 214 1.96 11.65 14.69
C ARG A 214 2.56 10.43 15.40
N GLU A 215 1.81 9.79 16.30
CA GLU A 215 2.25 8.57 16.99
C GLU A 215 2.44 7.40 15.99
N ILE A 216 1.55 7.27 15.01
CA ILE A 216 1.66 6.26 13.94
C ILE A 216 2.87 6.58 13.04
N ASP A 217 3.06 7.83 12.62
CA ASP A 217 4.16 8.25 11.75
C ASP A 217 5.54 8.04 12.41
N ALA A 218 5.59 8.06 13.74
CA ALA A 218 6.83 7.79 14.47
C ALA A 218 7.25 6.31 14.44
N ILE A 219 6.36 5.39 14.07
CA ILE A 219 6.67 3.96 13.96
C ILE A 219 7.40 3.73 12.64
N GLN A 220 8.60 3.15 12.69
CA GLN A 220 9.44 2.96 11.52
C GLN A 220 9.82 1.49 11.33
N CYS A 221 9.74 1.01 10.10
CA CYS A 221 10.26 -0.30 9.72
C CYS A 221 11.79 -0.29 9.58
N PRO A 222 12.47 -1.44 9.70
CA PRO A 222 13.89 -1.55 9.42
C PRO A 222 14.22 -1.11 7.98
N VAL A 223 15.30 -0.36 7.81
CA VAL A 223 15.75 0.12 6.48
C VAL A 223 16.30 -1.01 5.61
N LYS A 224 16.80 -2.09 6.24
CA LYS A 224 17.42 -3.22 5.54
C LYS A 224 16.78 -4.52 5.96
N TRP A 225 16.42 -5.34 4.98
CA TRP A 225 16.00 -6.70 5.21
C TRP A 225 17.17 -7.57 5.73
N LYS A 226 16.88 -8.35 6.74
CA LYS A 226 17.80 -9.40 7.23
C LYS A 226 17.17 -10.74 6.89
N ILE A 227 17.86 -11.53 6.06
CA ILE A 227 17.40 -12.88 5.67
C ILE A 227 17.10 -13.68 6.94
N ASN A 228 15.90 -14.21 7.03
CA ASN A 228 15.52 -15.08 8.13
C ASN A 228 16.07 -16.48 7.86
N LYS A 229 16.98 -16.95 8.73
CA LYS A 229 17.71 -18.22 8.53
C LYS A 229 16.85 -19.47 8.77
N ASN A 230 15.62 -19.33 9.26
CA ASN A 230 14.74 -20.47 9.56
C ASN A 230 14.24 -21.22 8.33
N GLU A 231 14.43 -20.71 7.10
CA GLU A 231 14.08 -21.42 5.85
C GLU A 231 15.13 -22.45 5.38
N GLN A 232 16.34 -22.44 5.93
CA GLN A 232 17.38 -23.40 5.51
C GLN A 232 17.17 -24.84 6.02
N LEU A 233 16.22 -25.06 6.92
CA LEU A 233 15.98 -26.39 7.53
C LEU A 233 14.85 -27.19 6.86
N SER A 234 14.14 -26.64 5.86
CA SER A 234 13.04 -27.35 5.17
C SER A 234 13.39 -27.87 3.77
N LEU A 235 14.66 -27.78 3.34
CA LEU A 235 15.14 -28.24 2.04
C LEU A 235 16.22 -29.33 2.16
N CYS A 236 16.29 -30.01 3.30
CA CYS A 236 17.11 -31.23 3.48
C CYS A 236 16.24 -32.47 3.67
#